data_a9cef4ec1f27d16f0ead6c01f286f647
#
_entry.id   a9cef4ec1f27d16f0ead6c01f286f647
#
_cell.length_a   1.000
_cell.length_b   1.000
_cell.length_c   1.000
_cell.angle_alpha   90.00
_cell.angle_beta   90.00
_cell.angle_gamma   90.00
#
_symmetry.space_group_name_H-M   'P 1'
#
loop_
_entity.id
_entity.type
_entity.pdbx_description
1 polymer ?
#
loop_
_entity_poly.entity_id
_entity_poly.type
_entity_poly.pdbx_seq_one_letter_code
_entity_poly.pdbx_strand_id
1 'polypeptide(L)'
;MNSNNSNKKHIYFTGFMASGKSRVGRCLAERLNVQFIDTDTLIAENAGKSISEIFAEDGETVFRQMEKDLIQSLAKDSTPKVISLGGGALSQECIVEAIRNSGTLIRLWASPEVLSERIARKNTRPLMAGLSDEERLAKIKTMLKERECWYSKADFSVESSNDYPEYVVAEKIIQILKFWKSYALSVETSSGERYPIFIGKNLLSHLGCLLETTGLIKTHKFLVCTDTTVAKAQSRTLDKIRRQASDCPVFKFRAGEINKTLSSLNQLYSYMLHREFGRKSCLLQFSGGVVGDMAGFGAATYQRGIPFIQLPTTLLSMVDSSVGGKVAVNHPAGKNMIGAFYQPKAVVCDLGALATLAENEIQAGIAEIVKYGVIYDLDFFAYMESHIEQIKEKNEEVLKKLIHRSCSIKAEVVGIDEKENGLRAILNYGHTFGHAIEKLSNYKIYSHGIAVSLGMRVAARA
;
A
#
# COMPACT_ATOMS: atom_id res chain seq x y z
N MET A 1 -7.13 13.03 -17.38
CA MET A 1 -6.03 12.45 -18.20
C MET A 1 -5.38 11.31 -17.40
N ASN A 2 -5.83 10.08 -17.57
CA ASN A 2 -5.25 8.90 -16.92
C ASN A 2 -4.70 7.94 -17.97
N SER A 3 -3.60 8.36 -18.64
CA SER A 3 -2.83 7.55 -19.59
C SER A 3 -1.63 6.83 -18.93
N ASN A 4 -1.46 6.89 -17.61
CA ASN A 4 -0.22 6.45 -16.96
C ASN A 4 -0.08 4.93 -16.74
N ASN A 5 -1.13 4.12 -16.95
CA ASN A 5 -0.99 2.67 -16.71
C ASN A 5 -0.71 1.85 -17.98
N SER A 6 -0.94 2.41 -19.17
CA SER A 6 -0.68 1.71 -20.44
C SER A 6 0.79 1.68 -20.87
N ASN A 7 1.64 2.52 -20.28
CA ASN A 7 3.06 2.65 -20.63
C ASN A 7 4.04 1.91 -19.71
N LYS A 8 3.59 1.33 -18.58
CA LYS A 8 4.47 0.60 -17.65
C LYS A 8 4.78 -0.80 -18.18
N LYS A 9 5.80 -0.91 -19.00
CA LYS A 9 6.17 -2.16 -19.67
C LYS A 9 7.31 -2.90 -18.98
N HIS A 10 8.28 -2.16 -18.36
CA HIS A 10 9.46 -2.75 -17.75
C HIS A 10 9.21 -3.23 -16.32
N ILE A 11 10.03 -4.17 -15.87
CA ILE A 11 10.12 -4.61 -14.48
C ILE A 11 11.53 -4.31 -14.01
N TYR A 12 11.66 -3.46 -13.00
CA TYR A 12 12.94 -3.07 -12.41
C TYR A 12 13.12 -3.76 -11.06
N PHE A 13 14.30 -4.32 -10.84
CA PHE A 13 14.69 -4.86 -9.55
C PHE A 13 15.65 -3.94 -8.82
N THR A 14 15.33 -3.61 -7.57
CA THR A 14 16.23 -2.99 -6.60
C THR A 14 16.43 -3.89 -5.40
N GLY A 15 17.41 -3.58 -4.56
CA GLY A 15 17.70 -4.30 -3.33
C GLY A 15 19.20 -4.41 -3.07
N PHE A 16 19.54 -4.84 -1.87
CA PHE A 16 20.92 -4.96 -1.41
C PHE A 16 21.72 -5.92 -2.28
N MET A 17 23.06 -5.80 -2.24
CA MET A 17 23.93 -6.80 -2.86
C MET A 17 23.63 -8.20 -2.33
N ALA A 18 23.74 -9.22 -3.17
CA ALA A 18 23.39 -10.61 -2.87
C ALA A 18 21.91 -10.89 -2.53
N SER A 19 20.99 -9.92 -2.70
CA SER A 19 19.55 -10.17 -2.55
C SER A 19 18.93 -11.03 -3.67
N GLY A 20 19.69 -11.42 -4.68
CA GLY A 20 19.24 -12.34 -5.73
C GLY A 20 18.69 -11.67 -7.00
N LYS A 21 18.81 -10.34 -7.15
CA LYS A 21 18.27 -9.58 -8.30
C LYS A 21 18.56 -10.24 -9.66
N SER A 22 19.82 -10.49 -9.96
CA SER A 22 20.23 -11.04 -11.28
C SER A 22 19.76 -12.47 -11.49
N ARG A 23 19.69 -13.32 -10.43
CA ARG A 23 19.21 -14.72 -10.56
C ARG A 23 17.70 -14.76 -10.76
N VAL A 24 16.96 -14.11 -9.88
CA VAL A 24 15.50 -14.02 -9.97
C VAL A 24 15.08 -13.27 -11.23
N GLY A 25 15.82 -12.22 -11.59
CA GLY A 25 15.55 -11.42 -12.80
C GLY A 25 15.67 -12.21 -14.09
N ARG A 26 16.71 -13.03 -14.25
CA ARG A 26 16.86 -13.93 -15.43
C ARG A 26 15.72 -14.94 -15.47
N CYS A 27 15.44 -15.63 -14.38
CA CYS A 27 14.35 -16.59 -14.30
C CYS A 27 12.98 -15.97 -14.59
N LEU A 28 12.74 -14.74 -14.11
CA LEU A 28 11.51 -13.99 -14.41
C LEU A 28 11.43 -13.61 -15.89
N ALA A 29 12.53 -13.13 -16.47
CA ALA A 29 12.60 -12.72 -17.87
C ALA A 29 12.33 -13.90 -18.82
N GLU A 30 12.93 -15.07 -18.55
CA GLU A 30 12.67 -16.32 -19.27
C GLU A 30 11.18 -16.70 -19.23
N ARG A 31 10.56 -16.67 -18.06
CA ARG A 31 9.14 -17.01 -17.89
C ARG A 31 8.18 -16.02 -18.56
N LEU A 32 8.56 -14.76 -18.64
CA LEU A 32 7.79 -13.70 -19.31
C LEU A 32 8.12 -13.59 -20.79
N ASN A 33 9.11 -14.35 -21.30
CA ASN A 33 9.65 -14.28 -22.65
C ASN A 33 10.06 -12.84 -23.03
N VAL A 34 10.86 -12.20 -22.17
CA VAL A 34 11.40 -10.85 -22.36
C VAL A 34 12.90 -10.82 -22.08
N GLN A 35 13.59 -9.78 -22.55
CA GLN A 35 15.02 -9.59 -22.32
C GLN A 35 15.31 -9.30 -20.83
N PHE A 36 16.38 -9.89 -20.30
CA PHE A 36 16.99 -9.53 -19.00
C PHE A 36 18.18 -8.60 -19.22
N ILE A 37 18.27 -7.54 -18.43
CA ILE A 37 19.40 -6.60 -18.40
C ILE A 37 19.88 -6.42 -16.95
N ASP A 38 21.19 -6.55 -16.73
CA ASP A 38 21.86 -6.13 -15.50
C ASP A 38 22.59 -4.82 -15.80
N THR A 39 22.22 -3.73 -15.12
CA THR A 39 22.77 -2.40 -15.44
C THR A 39 24.26 -2.30 -15.14
N ASP A 40 24.76 -2.96 -14.07
CA ASP A 40 26.17 -2.96 -13.73
C ASP A 40 26.98 -3.69 -14.83
N THR A 41 26.47 -4.81 -15.32
CA THR A 41 27.13 -5.55 -16.40
C THR A 41 27.15 -4.73 -17.70
N LEU A 42 26.04 -4.15 -18.08
CA LEU A 42 25.94 -3.37 -19.33
C LEU A 42 26.80 -2.10 -19.30
N ILE A 43 26.91 -1.43 -18.14
CA ILE A 43 27.81 -0.28 -17.97
C ILE A 43 29.26 -0.72 -18.17
N ALA A 44 29.67 -1.83 -17.55
CA ALA A 44 31.03 -2.37 -17.68
C ALA A 44 31.36 -2.75 -19.13
N GLU A 45 30.43 -3.41 -19.83
CA GLU A 45 30.57 -3.75 -21.25
C GLU A 45 30.71 -2.51 -22.15
N ASN A 46 29.87 -1.51 -21.96
CA ASN A 46 29.91 -0.26 -22.74
C ASN A 46 31.16 0.57 -22.49
N ALA A 47 31.69 0.55 -21.25
CA ALA A 47 32.92 1.25 -20.89
C ALA A 47 34.19 0.50 -21.25
N GLY A 48 34.11 -0.80 -21.53
CA GLY A 48 35.28 -1.67 -21.71
C GLY A 48 36.15 -1.82 -20.46
N LYS A 49 35.61 -1.50 -19.29
CA LYS A 49 36.27 -1.51 -17.97
C LYS A 49 35.36 -2.17 -16.94
N SER A 50 35.94 -2.81 -15.93
CA SER A 50 35.16 -3.26 -14.78
C SER A 50 34.62 -2.09 -13.98
N ILE A 51 33.54 -2.30 -13.23
CA ILE A 51 32.98 -1.27 -12.33
C ILE A 51 34.03 -0.74 -11.34
N SER A 52 34.91 -1.63 -10.83
CA SER A 52 35.99 -1.24 -9.91
C SER A 52 37.03 -0.33 -10.57
N GLU A 53 37.37 -0.58 -11.84
CA GLU A 53 38.26 0.28 -12.62
C GLU A 53 37.63 1.62 -12.91
N ILE A 54 36.33 1.68 -13.27
CA ILE A 54 35.61 2.95 -13.46
C ILE A 54 35.64 3.80 -12.18
N PHE A 55 35.39 3.18 -11.01
CA PHE A 55 35.44 3.90 -9.73
C PHE A 55 36.86 4.40 -9.40
N ALA A 56 37.90 3.62 -9.71
CA ALA A 56 39.27 3.94 -9.41
C ALA A 56 39.86 5.02 -10.33
N GLU A 57 39.55 4.94 -11.63
CA GLU A 57 40.13 5.79 -12.67
C GLU A 57 39.28 7.03 -12.98
N ASP A 58 37.96 6.83 -13.10
CA ASP A 58 37.03 7.85 -13.57
C ASP A 58 36.19 8.47 -12.43
N GLY A 59 36.14 7.82 -11.27
CA GLY A 59 35.44 8.28 -10.07
C GLY A 59 33.95 7.97 -10.01
N GLU A 60 33.38 8.11 -8.81
CA GLU A 60 31.95 7.81 -8.58
C GLU A 60 31.01 8.68 -9.40
N THR A 61 31.34 9.96 -9.59
CA THR A 61 30.49 10.91 -10.33
C THR A 61 30.28 10.46 -11.78
N VAL A 62 31.33 9.99 -12.44
CA VAL A 62 31.27 9.49 -13.83
C VAL A 62 30.44 8.23 -13.90
N PHE A 63 30.66 7.29 -12.98
CA PHE A 63 29.83 6.07 -12.89
C PHE A 63 28.36 6.42 -12.72
N ARG A 64 28.01 7.35 -11.82
CA ARG A 64 26.62 7.77 -11.58
C ARG A 64 25.99 8.43 -12.80
N GLN A 65 26.77 9.15 -13.61
CA GLN A 65 26.29 9.70 -14.86
C GLN A 65 26.01 8.59 -15.89
N MET A 66 26.91 7.62 -16.04
CA MET A 66 26.72 6.46 -16.91
C MET A 66 25.48 5.64 -16.49
N GLU A 67 25.29 5.40 -15.20
CA GLU A 67 24.14 4.71 -14.64
C GLU A 67 22.82 5.44 -14.97
N LYS A 68 22.79 6.76 -14.82
CA LYS A 68 21.65 7.61 -15.15
C LYS A 68 21.30 7.56 -16.65
N ASP A 69 22.30 7.77 -17.52
CA ASP A 69 22.09 7.82 -18.96
C ASP A 69 21.58 6.47 -19.49
N LEU A 70 22.15 5.37 -18.99
CA LEU A 70 21.70 4.03 -19.33
C LEU A 70 20.25 3.79 -18.91
N ILE A 71 19.90 4.09 -17.65
CA ILE A 71 18.54 3.84 -17.14
C ILE A 71 17.51 4.71 -17.85
N GLN A 72 17.84 5.97 -18.15
CA GLN A 72 16.96 6.84 -18.92
C GLN A 72 16.78 6.38 -20.37
N SER A 73 17.82 5.83 -21.00
CA SER A 73 17.72 5.21 -22.32
C SER A 73 16.83 3.97 -22.30
N LEU A 74 17.03 3.07 -21.32
CA LEU A 74 16.20 1.88 -21.15
C LEU A 74 14.73 2.23 -20.86
N ALA A 75 14.47 3.27 -20.10
CA ALA A 75 13.12 3.73 -19.77
C ALA A 75 12.34 4.24 -21.02
N LYS A 76 13.02 4.72 -22.04
CA LYS A 76 12.43 5.16 -23.32
C LYS A 76 12.13 4.00 -24.28
N ASP A 77 12.74 2.84 -24.07
CA ASP A 77 12.52 1.67 -24.93
C ASP A 77 11.06 1.16 -24.76
N SER A 78 10.40 0.90 -25.87
CA SER A 78 9.03 0.39 -25.86
C SER A 78 8.93 -1.12 -25.65
N THR A 79 10.04 -1.85 -25.77
CA THR A 79 10.09 -3.32 -25.65
C THR A 79 10.16 -3.71 -24.17
N PRO A 80 9.23 -4.53 -23.66
CA PRO A 80 9.26 -4.98 -22.25
C PRO A 80 10.57 -5.66 -21.88
N LYS A 81 11.11 -5.32 -20.70
CA LYS A 81 12.37 -5.87 -20.18
C LYS A 81 12.27 -6.12 -18.69
N VAL A 82 13.08 -7.05 -18.19
CA VAL A 82 13.40 -7.19 -16.76
C VAL A 82 14.80 -6.60 -16.54
N ILE A 83 14.90 -5.60 -15.66
CA ILE A 83 16.10 -4.79 -15.47
C ILE A 83 16.54 -4.89 -14.00
N SER A 84 17.75 -5.39 -13.76
CA SER A 84 18.38 -5.42 -12.44
C SER A 84 19.21 -4.15 -12.26
N LEU A 85 18.86 -3.33 -11.27
CA LEU A 85 19.53 -2.07 -10.96
C LEU A 85 20.74 -2.28 -10.06
N GLY A 86 21.76 -1.44 -10.21
CA GLY A 86 22.84 -1.28 -9.25
C GLY A 86 22.32 -0.92 -7.85
N GLY A 87 23.05 -1.31 -6.80
CA GLY A 87 22.57 -1.15 -5.42
C GLY A 87 22.42 0.31 -4.92
N GLY A 88 22.93 1.27 -5.66
CA GLY A 88 22.86 2.71 -5.35
C GLY A 88 22.09 3.55 -6.36
N ALA A 89 21.52 2.95 -7.42
CA ALA A 89 20.87 3.66 -8.51
C ALA A 89 19.73 4.59 -8.03
N LEU A 90 18.97 4.18 -7.03
CA LEU A 90 17.83 4.95 -6.50
C LEU A 90 18.21 6.15 -5.62
N SER A 91 19.51 6.44 -5.44
CA SER A 91 19.96 7.68 -4.79
C SER A 91 19.66 8.92 -5.62
N GLN A 92 19.47 8.76 -6.94
CA GLN A 92 19.18 9.83 -7.89
C GLN A 92 17.67 9.90 -8.19
N GLU A 93 17.02 11.02 -7.89
CA GLU A 93 15.57 11.18 -8.06
C GLU A 93 15.13 11.10 -9.53
N CYS A 94 15.93 11.61 -10.45
CA CYS A 94 15.65 11.55 -11.89
C CYS A 94 15.60 10.10 -12.43
N ILE A 95 16.33 9.17 -11.81
CA ILE A 95 16.24 7.73 -12.12
C ILE A 95 14.91 7.17 -11.61
N VAL A 96 14.52 7.54 -10.40
CA VAL A 96 13.25 7.09 -9.80
C VAL A 96 12.06 7.52 -10.66
N GLU A 97 12.06 8.77 -11.13
CA GLU A 97 11.02 9.28 -12.03
C GLU A 97 10.98 8.53 -13.37
N ALA A 98 12.15 8.29 -13.98
CA ALA A 98 12.23 7.52 -15.23
C ALA A 98 11.66 6.10 -15.07
N ILE A 99 11.98 5.42 -13.97
CA ILE A 99 11.47 4.10 -13.64
C ILE A 99 9.96 4.13 -13.41
N ARG A 100 9.45 5.09 -12.63
CA ARG A 100 8.02 5.25 -12.33
C ARG A 100 7.16 5.43 -13.59
N ASN A 101 7.69 6.14 -14.57
CA ASN A 101 7.01 6.41 -15.82
C ASN A 101 7.05 5.24 -16.83
N SER A 102 8.02 4.34 -16.72
CA SER A 102 8.27 3.27 -17.69
C SER A 102 8.01 1.85 -17.18
N GLY A 103 7.93 1.64 -15.87
CA GLY A 103 7.81 0.27 -15.35
C GLY A 103 7.34 0.16 -13.90
N THR A 104 7.49 -1.05 -13.37
CA THR A 104 7.21 -1.41 -11.98
C THR A 104 8.51 -1.68 -11.27
N LEU A 105 8.76 -1.02 -10.13
CA LEU A 105 9.95 -1.17 -9.31
C LEU A 105 9.72 -2.16 -8.19
N ILE A 106 10.44 -3.27 -8.18
CA ILE A 106 10.32 -4.35 -7.20
C ILE A 106 11.58 -4.40 -6.34
N ARG A 107 11.43 -4.34 -5.02
CA ARG A 107 12.51 -4.61 -4.08
C ARG A 107 12.64 -6.12 -3.85
N LEU A 108 13.79 -6.69 -4.17
CA LEU A 108 14.16 -8.01 -3.65
C LEU A 108 14.95 -7.83 -2.36
N TRP A 109 14.43 -8.39 -1.26
CA TRP A 109 15.05 -8.30 0.05
C TRP A 109 15.33 -9.69 0.66
N ALA A 110 16.31 -9.76 1.53
CA ALA A 110 16.58 -10.92 2.36
C ALA A 110 17.06 -10.44 3.74
N SER A 111 16.98 -11.29 4.76
CA SER A 111 17.45 -10.93 6.09
C SER A 111 18.95 -10.63 6.08
N PRO A 112 19.47 -9.79 7.00
CA PRO A 112 20.89 -9.49 7.10
C PRO A 112 21.76 -10.77 7.23
N GLU A 113 21.24 -11.77 7.91
CA GLU A 113 21.89 -13.07 8.13
C GLU A 113 22.05 -13.83 6.80
N VAL A 114 20.96 -13.93 6.01
CA VAL A 114 20.95 -14.55 4.68
C VAL A 114 21.87 -13.80 3.72
N LEU A 115 21.87 -12.47 3.76
CA LEU A 115 22.77 -11.65 2.94
C LEU A 115 24.23 -11.88 3.31
N SER A 116 24.57 -11.95 4.61
CA SER A 116 25.91 -12.20 5.12
C SER A 116 26.42 -13.56 4.63
N GLU A 117 25.60 -14.61 4.75
CA GLU A 117 25.91 -15.97 4.28
C GLU A 117 26.17 -16.01 2.76
N ARG A 118 25.30 -15.35 1.96
CA ARG A 118 25.46 -15.31 0.50
C ARG A 118 26.69 -14.53 0.05
N ILE A 119 27.06 -13.47 0.76
CA ILE A 119 28.26 -12.68 0.49
C ILE A 119 29.51 -13.49 0.82
N ALA A 120 29.52 -14.21 1.96
CA ALA A 120 30.63 -15.07 2.36
C ALA A 120 30.96 -16.13 1.31
N ARG A 121 29.94 -16.76 0.70
CA ARG A 121 30.12 -17.78 -0.32
C ARG A 121 30.77 -17.29 -1.63
N LYS A 122 30.75 -15.98 -1.92
CA LYS A 122 31.16 -15.43 -3.23
C LYS A 122 32.42 -14.60 -3.22
N ASN A 123 33.11 -14.41 -2.14
CA ASN A 123 34.41 -13.70 -1.95
C ASN A 123 34.83 -12.58 -2.96
N THR A 124 33.90 -12.12 -3.82
CA THR A 124 34.15 -11.20 -4.94
C THR A 124 33.72 -9.76 -4.68
N ARG A 125 33.44 -9.41 -3.41
CA ARG A 125 32.87 -8.09 -3.09
C ARG A 125 33.89 -7.22 -2.33
N PRO A 126 34.52 -6.21 -2.99
CA PRO A 126 35.56 -5.39 -2.36
C PRO A 126 35.14 -4.73 -1.04
N LEU A 127 33.88 -4.26 -0.94
CA LEU A 127 33.33 -3.62 0.25
C LEU A 127 33.19 -4.52 1.49
N MET A 128 33.24 -5.84 1.32
CA MET A 128 33.06 -6.85 2.36
C MET A 128 34.27 -7.78 2.52
N ALA A 129 35.33 -7.52 1.76
CA ALA A 129 36.54 -8.32 1.79
C ALA A 129 37.27 -8.18 3.14
N GLY A 130 37.77 -9.29 3.69
CA GLY A 130 38.58 -9.31 4.91
C GLY A 130 37.82 -9.14 6.22
N LEU A 131 36.48 -8.99 6.20
CA LEU A 131 35.66 -8.87 7.40
C LEU A 131 35.29 -10.23 8.00
N SER A 132 35.32 -10.34 9.32
CA SER A 132 34.75 -11.45 10.06
C SER A 132 33.22 -11.55 9.83
N ASP A 133 32.59 -12.66 10.21
CA ASP A 133 31.14 -12.85 10.07
C ASP A 133 30.35 -11.81 10.87
N GLU A 134 30.81 -11.47 12.08
CA GLU A 134 30.18 -10.47 12.94
C GLU A 134 30.30 -9.06 12.38
N GLU A 135 31.52 -8.66 11.94
CA GLU A 135 31.77 -7.36 11.33
C GLU A 135 30.99 -7.19 10.03
N ARG A 136 30.93 -8.23 9.19
CA ARG A 136 30.15 -8.24 7.97
C ARG A 136 28.67 -8.07 8.25
N LEU A 137 28.12 -8.78 9.22
CA LEU A 137 26.70 -8.68 9.61
C LEU A 137 26.37 -7.29 10.16
N ALA A 138 27.24 -6.72 11.01
CA ALA A 138 27.06 -5.37 11.54
C ALA A 138 27.08 -4.32 10.42
N LYS A 139 28.03 -4.43 9.48
CA LYS A 139 28.12 -3.53 8.33
C LYS A 139 26.91 -3.64 7.40
N ILE A 140 26.40 -4.85 7.16
CA ILE A 140 25.17 -5.08 6.36
C ILE A 140 24.00 -4.37 7.04
N LYS A 141 23.81 -4.51 8.35
CA LYS A 141 22.70 -3.87 9.11
C LYS A 141 22.78 -2.35 9.01
N THR A 142 23.98 -1.78 9.12
CA THR A 142 24.19 -0.33 8.98
C THR A 142 23.85 0.15 7.58
N MET A 143 24.40 -0.48 6.55
CA MET A 143 24.14 -0.11 5.15
C MET A 143 22.67 -0.31 4.75
N LEU A 144 21.99 -1.31 5.27
CA LEU A 144 20.54 -1.49 5.01
C LEU A 144 19.73 -0.34 5.61
N LYS A 145 20.09 0.11 6.81
CA LYS A 145 19.42 1.24 7.48
C LYS A 145 19.63 2.54 6.69
N GLU A 146 20.85 2.81 6.24
CA GLU A 146 21.17 3.99 5.43
C GLU A 146 20.43 4.02 4.08
N ARG A 147 20.23 2.83 3.46
CA ARG A 147 19.62 2.70 2.14
C ARG A 147 18.10 2.47 2.18
N GLU A 148 17.49 2.40 3.36
CA GLU A 148 16.06 2.15 3.49
C GLU A 148 15.22 3.23 2.78
N CYS A 149 15.66 4.50 2.84
CA CYS A 149 15.00 5.59 2.12
C CYS A 149 14.98 5.42 0.58
N TRP A 150 15.96 4.69 0.02
CA TRP A 150 15.99 4.37 -1.40
C TRP A 150 15.11 3.15 -1.72
N TYR A 151 15.20 2.11 -0.89
CA TYR A 151 14.45 0.87 -1.11
C TYR A 151 12.95 1.02 -0.87
N SER A 152 12.54 1.96 -0.01
CA SER A 152 11.13 2.30 0.22
C SER A 152 10.45 2.95 -0.99
N LYS A 153 11.21 3.42 -1.99
CA LYS A 153 10.68 3.93 -3.26
C LYS A 153 10.12 2.84 -4.17
N ALA A 154 10.34 1.55 -3.86
CA ALA A 154 9.81 0.43 -4.64
C ALA A 154 8.28 0.36 -4.55
N ASP A 155 7.65 -0.10 -5.63
CA ASP A 155 6.21 -0.32 -5.69
C ASP A 155 5.77 -1.39 -4.71
N PHE A 156 6.56 -2.47 -4.59
CA PHE A 156 6.39 -3.52 -3.59
C PHE A 156 7.69 -4.28 -3.34
N SER A 157 7.69 -5.09 -2.26
CA SER A 157 8.84 -5.88 -1.85
C SER A 157 8.54 -7.38 -1.96
N VAL A 158 9.53 -8.18 -2.36
CA VAL A 158 9.44 -9.64 -2.37
C VAL A 158 10.67 -10.22 -1.69
N GLU A 159 10.45 -11.18 -0.81
CA GLU A 159 11.53 -11.87 -0.13
C GLU A 159 12.22 -12.88 -1.03
N SER A 160 13.55 -12.89 -0.95
CA SER A 160 14.43 -13.86 -1.58
C SER A 160 15.21 -14.61 -0.49
N SER A 161 14.57 -15.57 0.19
CA SER A 161 15.23 -16.39 1.21
C SER A 161 16.02 -17.56 0.58
N ASN A 162 16.86 -18.24 1.39
CA ASN A 162 17.54 -19.46 0.95
C ASN A 162 16.59 -20.65 0.84
N ASP A 163 15.40 -20.58 1.45
CA ASP A 163 14.39 -21.65 1.45
C ASP A 163 13.67 -21.79 0.12
N TYR A 164 13.76 -20.76 -0.74
CA TYR A 164 13.06 -20.73 -2.02
C TYR A 164 14.04 -20.60 -3.18
N PRO A 165 14.00 -21.54 -4.13
CA PRO A 165 14.72 -21.39 -5.40
C PRO A 165 14.20 -20.16 -6.16
N GLU A 166 15.03 -19.62 -7.05
CA GLU A 166 14.72 -18.43 -7.85
C GLU A 166 13.42 -18.53 -8.65
N TYR A 167 13.07 -19.72 -9.12
CA TYR A 167 11.85 -19.94 -9.91
C TYR A 167 10.57 -19.79 -9.05
N VAL A 168 10.63 -20.13 -7.76
CA VAL A 168 9.50 -19.93 -6.82
C VAL A 168 9.29 -18.43 -6.56
N VAL A 169 10.39 -17.69 -6.39
CA VAL A 169 10.35 -16.23 -6.21
C VAL A 169 9.83 -15.54 -7.49
N ALA A 170 10.28 -16.00 -8.67
CA ALA A 170 9.81 -15.47 -9.95
C ALA A 170 8.31 -15.74 -10.16
N GLU A 171 7.80 -16.94 -9.85
CA GLU A 171 6.39 -17.27 -9.94
C GLU A 171 5.54 -16.40 -9.01
N LYS A 172 5.99 -16.21 -7.78
CA LYS A 172 5.37 -15.31 -6.82
C LYS A 172 5.28 -13.87 -7.36
N ILE A 173 6.35 -13.36 -7.97
CA ILE A 173 6.36 -12.04 -8.60
C ILE A 173 5.35 -11.97 -9.73
N ILE A 174 5.22 -13.01 -10.57
CA ILE A 174 4.22 -13.07 -11.64
C ILE A 174 2.80 -12.97 -11.07
N GLN A 175 2.50 -13.69 -9.99
CA GLN A 175 1.21 -13.62 -9.32
C GLN A 175 0.93 -12.20 -8.80
N ILE A 176 1.89 -11.60 -8.09
CA ILE A 176 1.76 -10.23 -7.59
C ILE A 176 1.56 -9.24 -8.75
N LEU A 177 2.33 -9.34 -9.82
CA LEU A 177 2.22 -8.45 -10.97
C LEU A 177 0.86 -8.50 -11.68
N LYS A 178 0.21 -9.69 -11.70
CA LYS A 178 -1.16 -9.80 -12.22
C LYS A 178 -2.13 -8.92 -11.42
N PHE A 179 -2.03 -8.96 -10.08
CA PHE A 179 -2.85 -8.10 -9.21
C PHE A 179 -2.42 -6.65 -9.28
N TRP A 180 -1.10 -6.38 -9.27
CA TRP A 180 -0.55 -5.02 -9.30
C TRP A 180 -1.01 -4.24 -10.53
N LYS A 181 -0.84 -4.82 -11.73
CA LYS A 181 -1.23 -4.15 -12.99
C LYS A 181 -2.74 -3.96 -13.13
N SER A 182 -3.54 -4.88 -12.59
CA SER A 182 -5.00 -4.87 -12.78
C SER A 182 -5.74 -4.12 -11.69
N TYR A 183 -5.15 -3.98 -10.48
CA TYR A 183 -5.90 -3.59 -9.30
C TYR A 183 -5.22 -2.55 -8.42
N ALA A 184 -3.93 -2.25 -8.59
CA ALA A 184 -3.22 -1.37 -7.68
C ALA A 184 -3.25 0.11 -8.10
N LEU A 185 -3.54 0.95 -7.11
CA LEU A 185 -3.29 2.37 -7.06
C LEU A 185 -2.25 2.63 -5.97
N SER A 186 -1.35 3.59 -6.13
CA SER A 186 -0.38 3.97 -5.10
C SER A 186 -0.75 5.31 -4.49
N VAL A 187 -0.77 5.39 -3.18
CA VAL A 187 -0.83 6.65 -2.43
C VAL A 187 0.60 7.03 -2.04
N GLU A 188 0.97 8.27 -2.28
CA GLU A 188 2.23 8.86 -1.81
C GLU A 188 1.87 10.12 -1.03
N THR A 189 2.29 10.19 0.22
CA THR A 189 1.99 11.32 1.10
C THR A 189 3.05 12.40 0.99
N SER A 190 2.74 13.61 1.44
CA SER A 190 3.72 14.71 1.49
C SER A 190 4.90 14.44 2.43
N SER A 191 4.76 13.52 3.38
CA SER A 191 5.84 13.03 4.24
C SER A 191 6.74 11.98 3.57
N GLY A 192 6.40 11.55 2.34
CA GLY A 192 7.14 10.54 1.57
C GLY A 192 6.77 9.08 1.91
N GLU A 193 5.76 8.85 2.75
CA GLU A 193 5.22 7.50 2.94
C GLU A 193 4.45 7.06 1.71
N ARG A 194 4.56 5.76 1.36
CA ARG A 194 3.91 5.19 0.19
C ARG A 194 3.26 3.86 0.54
N TYR A 195 2.04 3.65 0.05
CA TYR A 195 1.35 2.37 0.19
C TYR A 195 0.40 2.07 -0.98
N PRO A 196 0.17 0.78 -1.31
CA PRO A 196 -0.75 0.38 -2.36
C PRO A 196 -2.20 0.33 -1.87
N ILE A 197 -3.13 0.63 -2.79
CA ILE A 197 -4.55 0.29 -2.69
C ILE A 197 -4.86 -0.71 -3.79
N PHE A 198 -5.27 -1.92 -3.43
CA PHE A 198 -5.72 -2.95 -4.35
C PHE A 198 -7.25 -2.90 -4.46
N ILE A 199 -7.79 -2.82 -5.67
CA ILE A 199 -9.23 -2.68 -5.92
C ILE A 199 -9.67 -3.75 -6.91
N GLY A 200 -10.53 -4.68 -6.49
CA GLY A 200 -11.01 -5.75 -7.37
C GLY A 200 -11.85 -6.79 -6.66
N LYS A 201 -12.19 -7.87 -7.36
CA LYS A 201 -12.97 -8.98 -6.82
C LYS A 201 -12.07 -10.13 -6.40
N ASN A 202 -12.48 -10.85 -5.32
CA ASN A 202 -11.79 -12.01 -4.78
C ASN A 202 -10.33 -11.74 -4.32
N LEU A 203 -9.96 -10.51 -4.05
CA LEU A 203 -8.62 -10.15 -3.59
C LEU A 203 -8.29 -10.78 -2.23
N LEU A 204 -9.28 -10.85 -1.33
CA LEU A 204 -9.12 -11.48 -0.02
C LEU A 204 -8.86 -13.00 -0.10
N SER A 205 -9.17 -13.63 -1.23
CA SER A 205 -8.81 -15.03 -1.49
C SER A 205 -7.31 -15.19 -1.81
N HIS A 206 -6.61 -14.10 -2.10
CA HIS A 206 -5.18 -14.04 -2.40
C HIS A 206 -4.42 -13.13 -1.43
N LEU A 207 -5.00 -12.89 -0.25
CA LEU A 207 -4.46 -11.94 0.72
C LEU A 207 -3.01 -12.26 1.10
N GLY A 208 -2.64 -13.54 1.22
CA GLY A 208 -1.26 -13.95 1.51
C GLY A 208 -0.25 -13.35 0.52
N CYS A 209 -0.54 -13.42 -0.79
CA CYS A 209 0.31 -12.81 -1.82
C CYS A 209 0.36 -11.28 -1.70
N LEU A 210 -0.77 -10.63 -1.34
CA LEU A 210 -0.82 -9.18 -1.16
C LEU A 210 -0.07 -8.74 0.11
N LEU A 211 -0.17 -9.51 1.20
CA LEU A 211 0.60 -9.26 2.42
C LEU A 211 2.12 -9.35 2.20
N GLU A 212 2.56 -10.21 1.28
CA GLU A 212 3.97 -10.29 0.94
C GLU A 212 4.50 -9.00 0.32
N THR A 213 3.67 -8.26 -0.43
CA THR A 213 4.07 -6.96 -1.00
C THR A 213 4.45 -5.94 0.06
N THR A 214 3.92 -6.09 1.28
CA THR A 214 4.23 -5.21 2.42
C THR A 214 5.52 -5.59 3.15
N GLY A 215 6.09 -6.77 2.88
CA GLY A 215 7.27 -7.30 3.57
C GLY A 215 7.00 -7.75 5.02
N LEU A 216 5.74 -7.80 5.47
CA LEU A 216 5.37 -8.06 6.86
C LEU A 216 5.09 -9.54 7.16
N ILE A 217 4.72 -10.35 6.18
CA ILE A 217 4.14 -11.69 6.40
C ILE A 217 5.04 -12.64 7.20
N LYS A 218 6.34 -12.56 7.04
CA LYS A 218 7.29 -13.43 7.75
C LYS A 218 7.91 -12.81 9.00
N THR A 219 7.73 -11.51 9.17
CA THR A 219 8.42 -10.76 10.23
C THR A 219 7.50 -10.32 11.35
N HIS A 220 6.17 -10.39 11.13
CA HIS A 220 5.18 -9.86 12.05
C HIS A 220 4.13 -10.91 12.44
N LYS A 221 3.66 -10.80 13.68
CA LYS A 221 2.51 -11.53 14.22
C LYS A 221 1.25 -10.77 13.88
N PHE A 222 0.30 -11.40 13.19
CA PHE A 222 -0.93 -10.75 12.76
C PHE A 222 -2.06 -10.89 13.78
N LEU A 223 -2.93 -9.88 13.85
CA LEU A 223 -4.19 -9.88 14.57
C LEU A 223 -5.27 -9.28 13.67
N VAL A 224 -6.35 -10.03 13.41
CA VAL A 224 -7.51 -9.48 12.73
C VAL A 224 -8.37 -8.69 13.72
N CYS A 225 -8.67 -7.44 13.39
CA CYS A 225 -9.63 -6.60 14.09
C CYS A 225 -10.90 -6.47 13.24
N THR A 226 -12.04 -6.88 13.78
CA THR A 226 -13.35 -6.82 13.11
C THR A 226 -14.43 -6.42 14.11
N ASP A 227 -15.68 -6.32 13.70
CA ASP A 227 -16.82 -6.16 14.60
C ASP A 227 -17.71 -7.40 14.60
N THR A 228 -18.67 -7.43 15.54
CA THR A 228 -19.59 -8.55 15.73
C THR A 228 -20.51 -8.78 14.53
N THR A 229 -20.87 -7.72 13.80
CA THR A 229 -21.76 -7.81 12.62
C THR A 229 -21.02 -8.40 11.43
N VAL A 230 -19.85 -7.85 11.09
CA VAL A 230 -19.01 -8.34 9.98
C VAL A 230 -18.53 -9.77 10.25
N ALA A 231 -18.08 -10.07 11.48
CA ALA A 231 -17.67 -11.41 11.86
C ALA A 231 -18.75 -12.48 11.64
N LYS A 232 -20.04 -12.11 11.83
CA LYS A 232 -21.17 -13.00 11.56
C LYS A 232 -21.49 -13.07 10.08
N ALA A 233 -21.64 -11.92 9.42
CA ALA A 233 -22.05 -11.82 8.01
C ALA A 233 -21.02 -12.41 7.04
N GLN A 234 -19.72 -12.28 7.35
CA GLN A 234 -18.61 -12.68 6.49
C GLN A 234 -17.68 -13.72 7.15
N SER A 235 -18.24 -14.61 7.94
CA SER A 235 -17.47 -15.63 8.69
C SER A 235 -16.52 -16.44 7.81
N ARG A 236 -16.97 -16.87 6.62
CA ARG A 236 -16.16 -17.64 5.67
C ARG A 236 -14.96 -16.83 5.13
N THR A 237 -15.17 -15.55 4.85
CA THR A 237 -14.09 -14.64 4.39
C THR A 237 -13.11 -14.39 5.53
N LEU A 238 -13.60 -14.17 6.74
CA LEU A 238 -12.78 -14.01 7.94
C LEU A 238 -11.87 -15.22 8.19
N ASP A 239 -12.41 -16.44 8.03
CA ASP A 239 -11.61 -17.67 8.16
C ASP A 239 -10.53 -17.80 7.08
N LYS A 240 -10.81 -17.37 5.84
CA LYS A 240 -9.81 -17.33 4.78
C LYS A 240 -8.69 -16.32 5.10
N ILE A 241 -9.05 -15.11 5.58
CA ILE A 241 -8.08 -14.09 6.00
C ILE A 241 -7.15 -14.64 7.07
N ARG A 242 -7.71 -15.25 8.12
CA ARG A 242 -6.93 -15.84 9.22
C ARG A 242 -5.89 -16.83 8.73
N ARG A 243 -6.31 -17.80 7.91
CA ARG A 243 -5.42 -18.85 7.38
C ARG A 243 -4.28 -18.29 6.55
N GLN A 244 -4.57 -17.29 5.73
CA GLN A 244 -3.55 -16.65 4.89
C GLN A 244 -2.59 -15.74 5.67
N ALA A 245 -2.97 -15.32 6.87
CA ALA A 245 -2.16 -14.52 7.77
C ALA A 245 -1.63 -15.37 8.95
N SER A 246 -1.11 -16.57 8.65
CA SER A 246 -0.50 -17.49 9.63
C SER A 246 -1.46 -17.94 10.73
N ASP A 247 -2.71 -18.21 10.37
CA ASP A 247 -3.80 -18.62 11.28
C ASP A 247 -3.97 -17.70 12.49
N CYS A 248 -3.89 -16.40 12.25
CA CYS A 248 -3.87 -15.37 13.27
C CYS A 248 -5.17 -15.32 14.08
N PRO A 249 -5.13 -14.85 15.35
CA PRO A 249 -6.30 -14.64 16.16
C PRO A 249 -7.17 -13.48 15.66
N VAL A 250 -8.41 -13.41 16.18
CA VAL A 250 -9.40 -12.37 15.86
C VAL A 250 -9.81 -11.65 17.13
N PHE A 251 -9.76 -10.33 17.11
CA PHE A 251 -10.38 -9.46 18.09
C PHE A 251 -11.67 -8.86 17.50
N LYS A 252 -12.77 -8.96 18.24
CA LYS A 252 -14.09 -8.48 17.80
C LYS A 252 -14.55 -7.32 18.66
N PHE A 253 -14.64 -6.14 18.08
CA PHE A 253 -15.32 -4.99 18.68
C PHE A 253 -16.84 -5.20 18.67
N ARG A 254 -17.55 -4.55 19.58
CA ARG A 254 -18.99 -4.38 19.44
C ARG A 254 -19.28 -3.45 18.26
N ALA A 255 -20.23 -3.82 17.41
CA ALA A 255 -20.61 -3.01 16.24
C ALA A 255 -21.29 -1.69 16.67
N GLY A 256 -21.16 -0.68 15.83
CA GLY A 256 -21.83 0.62 15.97
C GLY A 256 -20.93 1.75 16.47
N GLU A 257 -21.23 2.95 16.00
CA GLU A 257 -20.49 4.20 16.25
C GLU A 257 -20.37 4.53 17.75
N ILE A 258 -21.38 4.17 18.55
CA ILE A 258 -21.37 4.39 20.01
C ILE A 258 -20.22 3.64 20.71
N ASN A 259 -19.71 2.59 20.10
CA ASN A 259 -18.61 1.80 20.64
C ASN A 259 -17.23 2.28 20.16
N LYS A 260 -17.16 3.34 19.37
CA LYS A 260 -15.90 3.97 18.92
C LYS A 260 -15.27 4.79 20.03
N THR A 261 -14.75 4.15 21.06
CA THR A 261 -14.33 4.79 22.32
C THR A 261 -12.95 4.34 22.77
N LEU A 262 -12.32 5.13 23.65
CA LEU A 262 -11.09 4.74 24.35
C LEU A 262 -11.27 3.45 25.18
N SER A 263 -12.45 3.23 25.75
CA SER A 263 -12.74 1.99 26.49
C SER A 263 -12.67 0.75 25.61
N SER A 264 -13.26 0.81 24.41
CA SER A 264 -13.15 -0.27 23.43
C SER A 264 -11.72 -0.50 22.95
N LEU A 265 -10.96 0.58 22.80
CA LEU A 265 -9.55 0.52 22.43
C LEU A 265 -8.70 -0.10 23.54
N ASN A 266 -8.98 0.21 24.81
CA ASN A 266 -8.30 -0.41 25.94
C ASN A 266 -8.52 -1.94 26.01
N GLN A 267 -9.70 -2.42 25.60
CA GLN A 267 -9.95 -3.86 25.47
C GLN A 267 -9.05 -4.52 24.42
N LEU A 268 -8.82 -3.83 23.28
CA LEU A 268 -7.87 -4.29 22.26
C LEU A 268 -6.45 -4.36 22.82
N TYR A 269 -5.99 -3.32 23.54
CA TYR A 269 -4.66 -3.33 24.15
C TYR A 269 -4.49 -4.45 25.15
N SER A 270 -5.47 -4.66 26.04
CA SER A 270 -5.46 -5.74 27.01
C SER A 270 -5.38 -7.11 26.31
N TYR A 271 -6.17 -7.31 25.26
CA TYR A 271 -6.14 -8.53 24.46
C TYR A 271 -4.76 -8.77 23.83
N MET A 272 -4.14 -7.72 23.27
CA MET A 272 -2.82 -7.81 22.66
C MET A 272 -1.72 -8.10 23.66
N LEU A 273 -1.75 -7.45 24.84
CA LEU A 273 -0.78 -7.65 25.91
C LEU A 273 -0.85 -9.08 26.47
N HIS A 274 -2.05 -9.58 26.77
CA HIS A 274 -2.23 -10.96 27.28
C HIS A 274 -1.79 -12.05 26.29
N ARG A 275 -1.74 -11.72 24.99
CA ARG A 275 -1.29 -12.63 23.93
C ARG A 275 0.12 -12.32 23.42
N GLU A 276 0.87 -11.54 24.16
CA GLU A 276 2.28 -11.22 23.88
C GLU A 276 2.51 -10.66 22.46
N PHE A 277 1.62 -9.77 22.01
CA PHE A 277 1.87 -8.99 20.81
C PHE A 277 2.91 -7.91 21.11
N GLY A 278 4.04 -7.92 20.40
CA GLY A 278 5.13 -6.97 20.58
C GLY A 278 5.25 -5.99 19.41
N ARG A 279 6.42 -5.36 19.27
CA ARG A 279 6.70 -4.39 18.19
C ARG A 279 6.61 -4.99 16.78
N LYS A 280 6.86 -6.29 16.65
CA LYS A 280 6.71 -7.05 15.41
C LYS A 280 5.29 -7.64 15.30
N SER A 281 4.29 -6.79 15.44
CA SER A 281 2.89 -7.13 15.26
C SER A 281 2.27 -6.26 14.16
N CYS A 282 1.23 -6.76 13.51
CA CYS A 282 0.50 -6.03 12.48
C CYS A 282 -1.01 -6.25 12.67
N LEU A 283 -1.81 -5.19 12.64
CA LEU A 283 -3.25 -5.29 12.68
C LEU A 283 -3.83 -5.40 11.27
N LEU A 284 -4.69 -6.39 11.03
CA LEU A 284 -5.51 -6.53 9.83
C LEU A 284 -6.93 -6.05 10.17
N GLN A 285 -7.29 -4.87 9.75
CA GLN A 285 -8.62 -4.32 9.98
C GLN A 285 -9.58 -4.88 8.91
N PHE A 286 -10.54 -5.72 9.29
CA PHE A 286 -11.55 -6.30 8.40
C PHE A 286 -12.95 -5.88 8.85
N SER A 287 -13.38 -4.69 8.45
CA SER A 287 -14.68 -4.10 8.80
C SER A 287 -14.91 -2.78 8.06
N GLY A 288 -15.93 -2.02 8.45
CA GLY A 288 -16.19 -0.64 8.05
C GLY A 288 -15.29 0.40 8.75
N GLY A 289 -15.60 1.68 8.52
CA GLY A 289 -14.78 2.80 9.00
C GLY A 289 -14.62 2.91 10.52
N VAL A 290 -15.65 2.54 11.30
CA VAL A 290 -15.60 2.58 12.78
C VAL A 290 -14.44 1.75 13.33
N VAL A 291 -14.34 0.49 12.89
CA VAL A 291 -13.24 -0.39 13.28
C VAL A 291 -11.94 0.03 12.60
N GLY A 292 -12.02 0.55 11.36
CA GLY A 292 -10.87 1.11 10.64
C GLY A 292 -10.15 2.17 11.48
N ASP A 293 -10.90 3.12 11.97
CA ASP A 293 -10.38 4.22 12.80
C ASP A 293 -9.86 3.71 14.16
N MET A 294 -10.61 2.84 14.85
CA MET A 294 -10.18 2.29 16.13
C MET A 294 -8.92 1.43 16.00
N ALA A 295 -8.88 0.51 15.05
CA ALA A 295 -7.73 -0.35 14.84
C ALA A 295 -6.51 0.44 14.36
N GLY A 296 -6.71 1.42 13.47
CA GLY A 296 -5.65 2.31 13.02
C GLY A 296 -5.07 3.16 14.15
N PHE A 297 -5.93 3.76 15.01
CA PHE A 297 -5.47 4.51 16.18
C PHE A 297 -4.82 3.57 17.21
N GLY A 298 -5.35 2.36 17.37
CA GLY A 298 -4.71 1.32 18.16
C GLY A 298 -3.32 0.97 17.67
N ALA A 299 -3.15 0.84 16.36
CA ALA A 299 -1.85 0.59 15.76
C ALA A 299 -0.89 1.77 15.96
N ALA A 300 -1.36 3.00 15.79
CA ALA A 300 -0.54 4.21 15.98
C ALA A 300 0.02 4.36 17.41
N THR A 301 -0.72 3.92 18.40
CA THR A 301 -0.39 4.13 19.82
C THR A 301 0.21 2.91 20.52
N TYR A 302 -0.14 1.69 20.09
CA TYR A 302 0.42 0.46 20.66
C TYR A 302 1.91 0.34 20.37
N GLN A 303 2.72 0.09 21.41
CA GLN A 303 4.20 -0.01 21.30
C GLN A 303 4.88 1.20 20.61
N ARG A 304 4.25 2.38 20.61
CA ARG A 304 4.64 3.62 19.91
C ARG A 304 4.56 3.53 18.38
N GLY A 305 3.69 2.66 17.87
CA GLY A 305 3.43 2.44 16.46
C GLY A 305 3.76 1.02 16.01
N ILE A 306 2.75 0.32 15.51
CA ILE A 306 2.88 -0.96 14.81
C ILE A 306 2.17 -0.85 13.45
N PRO A 307 2.60 -1.57 12.41
CA PRO A 307 1.92 -1.53 11.12
C PRO A 307 0.47 -2.02 11.20
N PHE A 308 -0.37 -1.50 10.30
CA PHE A 308 -1.71 -2.00 10.06
C PHE A 308 -2.05 -2.01 8.57
N ILE A 309 -3.02 -2.84 8.21
CA ILE A 309 -3.53 -3.02 6.85
C ILE A 309 -5.05 -2.92 6.89
N GLN A 310 -5.62 -2.18 5.96
CA GLN A 310 -7.05 -1.96 5.83
C GLN A 310 -7.66 -2.98 4.84
N LEU A 311 -8.68 -3.71 5.28
CA LEU A 311 -9.50 -4.61 4.48
C LEU A 311 -10.97 -4.14 4.60
N PRO A 312 -11.33 -3.00 3.97
CA PRO A 312 -12.63 -2.37 4.16
C PRO A 312 -13.77 -3.23 3.63
N THR A 313 -14.89 -3.26 4.37
CA THR A 313 -16.09 -4.05 4.02
C THR A 313 -17.31 -3.20 3.67
N THR A 314 -17.23 -1.88 3.79
CA THR A 314 -18.28 -0.95 3.37
C THR A 314 -17.81 -0.10 2.20
N LEU A 315 -18.73 0.31 1.32
CA LEU A 315 -18.40 1.19 0.20
C LEU A 315 -17.81 2.51 0.68
N LEU A 316 -18.38 3.09 1.73
CA LEU A 316 -17.87 4.31 2.37
C LEU A 316 -16.41 4.15 2.82
N SER A 317 -16.06 3.03 3.46
CA SER A 317 -14.69 2.83 3.88
C SER A 317 -13.74 2.56 2.71
N MET A 318 -14.19 1.93 1.63
CA MET A 318 -13.38 1.74 0.43
C MET A 318 -13.01 3.05 -0.26
N VAL A 319 -13.96 4.00 -0.35
CA VAL A 319 -13.76 5.25 -1.10
C VAL A 319 -13.26 6.40 -0.25
N ASP A 320 -13.40 6.32 1.08
CA ASP A 320 -13.07 7.42 1.97
C ASP A 320 -12.21 7.00 3.16
N SER A 321 -12.76 6.42 4.23
CA SER A 321 -12.08 6.32 5.53
C SER A 321 -10.79 5.47 5.52
N SER A 322 -10.62 4.53 4.59
CA SER A 322 -9.38 3.72 4.49
C SER A 322 -8.19 4.44 3.86
N VAL A 323 -8.39 5.64 3.30
CA VAL A 323 -7.35 6.39 2.58
C VAL A 323 -7.03 7.69 3.32
N GLY A 324 -5.74 8.00 3.46
CA GLY A 324 -5.29 9.29 4.01
C GLY A 324 -5.03 9.32 5.51
N GLY A 325 -5.02 8.14 6.18
CA GLY A 325 -4.41 7.93 7.50
C GLY A 325 -5.07 8.64 8.68
N LYS A 326 -6.27 9.23 8.53
CA LYS A 326 -7.01 9.77 9.68
C LYS A 326 -7.59 8.62 10.49
N VAL A 327 -7.11 8.42 11.71
CA VAL A 327 -7.57 7.37 12.62
C VAL A 327 -7.90 7.98 13.98
N ALA A 328 -9.04 7.60 14.57
CA ALA A 328 -9.53 8.27 15.76
C ALA A 328 -10.53 7.44 16.58
N VAL A 329 -10.82 7.92 17.78
CA VAL A 329 -11.95 7.50 18.62
C VAL A 329 -12.76 8.72 19.07
N ASN A 330 -14.00 8.45 19.47
CA ASN A 330 -14.91 9.47 19.96
C ASN A 330 -14.66 9.78 21.44
N HIS A 331 -14.94 11.01 21.80
CA HIS A 331 -15.04 11.46 23.19
C HIS A 331 -16.49 11.92 23.46
N PRO A 332 -16.99 11.87 24.70
CA PRO A 332 -18.32 12.39 25.01
C PRO A 332 -18.57 13.83 24.56
N ALA A 333 -17.53 14.65 24.48
CA ALA A 333 -17.60 16.04 24.03
C ALA A 333 -17.59 16.22 22.50
N GLY A 334 -17.24 15.17 21.72
CA GLY A 334 -17.22 15.30 20.25
C GLY A 334 -16.73 14.04 19.53
N LYS A 335 -17.16 13.88 18.28
CA LYS A 335 -16.71 12.80 17.40
C LYS A 335 -15.26 13.02 16.95
N ASN A 336 -14.48 11.94 16.85
CA ASN A 336 -13.13 11.89 16.28
C ASN A 336 -12.12 12.87 16.90
N MET A 337 -12.33 13.29 18.14
CA MET A 337 -11.51 14.32 18.79
C MET A 337 -10.15 13.78 19.27
N ILE A 338 -10.01 12.47 19.39
CA ILE A 338 -8.77 11.83 19.87
C ILE A 338 -8.28 10.90 18.76
N GLY A 339 -7.16 11.24 18.13
CA GLY A 339 -6.67 10.48 16.98
C GLY A 339 -5.25 10.82 16.57
N ALA A 340 -4.86 10.26 15.43
CA ALA A 340 -3.56 10.46 14.82
C ALA A 340 -3.68 10.47 13.28
N PHE A 341 -2.67 11.03 12.62
CA PHE A 341 -2.40 10.75 11.21
C PHE A 341 -1.44 9.56 11.16
N TYR A 342 -1.93 8.40 10.74
CA TYR A 342 -1.17 7.18 10.70
C TYR A 342 -1.54 6.35 9.47
N GLN A 343 -0.60 6.21 8.53
CA GLN A 343 -0.86 5.60 7.23
C GLN A 343 -0.86 4.06 7.31
N PRO A 344 -1.80 3.37 6.62
CA PRO A 344 -1.77 1.91 6.50
C PRO A 344 -0.60 1.47 5.61
N LYS A 345 -0.16 0.24 5.76
CA LYS A 345 0.86 -0.36 4.87
C LYS A 345 0.28 -0.90 3.56
N ALA A 346 -1.01 -1.13 3.51
CA ALA A 346 -1.79 -1.43 2.31
C ALA A 346 -3.29 -1.27 2.59
N VAL A 347 -4.07 -1.07 1.53
CA VAL A 347 -5.54 -1.16 1.55
C VAL A 347 -5.98 -2.19 0.52
N VAL A 348 -6.89 -3.10 0.87
CA VAL A 348 -7.41 -4.14 -0.03
C VAL A 348 -8.93 -4.03 -0.12
N CYS A 349 -9.41 -3.34 -1.14
CA CYS A 349 -10.82 -3.15 -1.45
C CYS A 349 -11.33 -4.34 -2.28
N ASP A 350 -11.83 -5.39 -1.60
CA ASP A 350 -12.45 -6.53 -2.28
C ASP A 350 -13.93 -6.25 -2.50
N LEU A 351 -14.35 -6.12 -3.77
CA LEU A 351 -15.74 -5.87 -4.15
C LEU A 351 -16.69 -6.99 -3.64
N GLY A 352 -16.19 -8.21 -3.46
CA GLY A 352 -16.94 -9.31 -2.88
C GLY A 352 -17.43 -9.04 -1.45
N ALA A 353 -16.73 -8.17 -0.71
CA ALA A 353 -17.13 -7.76 0.63
C ALA A 353 -18.43 -6.92 0.65
N LEU A 354 -18.80 -6.29 -0.46
CA LEU A 354 -20.03 -5.50 -0.59
C LEU A 354 -21.29 -6.36 -0.76
N ALA A 355 -21.17 -7.64 -1.06
CA ALA A 355 -22.31 -8.53 -1.31
C ALA A 355 -23.27 -8.67 -0.10
N THR A 356 -22.74 -8.52 1.12
CA THR A 356 -23.53 -8.60 2.37
C THR A 356 -23.89 -7.23 2.94
N LEU A 357 -23.52 -6.15 2.24
CA LEU A 357 -23.72 -4.79 2.73
C LEU A 357 -25.17 -4.34 2.52
N ALA A 358 -25.79 -3.77 3.56
CA ALA A 358 -27.13 -3.23 3.52
C ALA A 358 -27.23 -2.03 2.55
N GLU A 359 -28.40 -1.81 1.98
CA GLU A 359 -28.63 -0.79 0.95
C GLU A 359 -28.33 0.64 1.44
N ASN A 360 -28.72 0.96 2.68
CA ASN A 360 -28.45 2.26 3.29
C ASN A 360 -26.93 2.54 3.43
N GLU A 361 -26.11 1.51 3.62
CA GLU A 361 -24.66 1.63 3.69
C GLU A 361 -24.03 1.80 2.28
N ILE A 362 -24.64 1.20 1.25
CA ILE A 362 -24.26 1.47 -0.15
C ILE A 362 -24.56 2.93 -0.47
N GLN A 363 -25.76 3.43 -0.14
CA GLN A 363 -26.16 4.82 -0.37
C GLN A 363 -25.22 5.81 0.35
N ALA A 364 -24.77 5.47 1.57
CA ALA A 364 -23.80 6.29 2.29
C ALA A 364 -22.47 6.41 1.54
N GLY A 365 -21.98 5.31 0.96
CA GLY A 365 -20.78 5.33 0.13
C GLY A 365 -20.96 6.10 -1.17
N ILE A 366 -22.11 5.96 -1.83
CA ILE A 366 -22.44 6.72 -3.07
C ILE A 366 -22.45 8.23 -2.81
N ALA A 367 -22.94 8.69 -1.66
CA ALA A 367 -22.92 10.12 -1.31
C ALA A 367 -21.49 10.69 -1.31
N GLU A 368 -20.52 9.95 -0.76
CA GLU A 368 -19.12 10.36 -0.78
C GLU A 368 -18.51 10.31 -2.19
N ILE A 369 -18.92 9.34 -3.01
CA ILE A 369 -18.46 9.26 -4.42
C ILE A 369 -18.98 10.48 -5.19
N VAL A 370 -20.25 10.87 -5.01
CA VAL A 370 -20.85 12.06 -5.59
C VAL A 370 -20.07 13.32 -5.16
N LYS A 371 -19.66 13.40 -3.91
CA LYS A 371 -18.85 14.52 -3.41
C LYS A 371 -17.57 14.69 -4.26
N TYR A 372 -16.84 13.62 -4.54
CA TYR A 372 -15.62 13.70 -5.38
C TYR A 372 -15.90 14.22 -6.78
N GLY A 373 -17.01 13.80 -7.39
CA GLY A 373 -17.45 14.33 -8.68
C GLY A 373 -17.72 15.84 -8.64
N VAL A 374 -18.41 16.29 -7.60
CA VAL A 374 -18.78 17.71 -7.43
C VAL A 374 -17.56 18.61 -7.16
N ILE A 375 -16.64 18.19 -6.29
CA ILE A 375 -15.53 19.05 -5.86
C ILE A 375 -14.29 18.99 -6.77
N TYR A 376 -14.14 17.95 -7.58
CA TYR A 376 -12.86 17.69 -8.23
C TYR A 376 -12.95 17.25 -9.69
N ASP A 377 -13.99 16.50 -10.11
CA ASP A 377 -14.01 15.83 -11.42
C ASP A 377 -15.44 15.78 -12.00
N LEU A 378 -15.79 16.79 -12.82
CA LEU A 378 -17.11 16.88 -13.47
C LEU A 378 -17.37 15.74 -14.44
N ASP A 379 -16.35 15.24 -15.14
CA ASP A 379 -16.51 14.09 -16.04
C ASP A 379 -16.85 12.82 -15.26
N PHE A 380 -16.28 12.69 -14.05
CA PHE A 380 -16.62 11.61 -13.13
C PHE A 380 -18.06 11.75 -12.62
N PHE A 381 -18.52 12.97 -12.36
CA PHE A 381 -19.92 13.20 -12.01
C PHE A 381 -20.87 12.80 -13.13
N ALA A 382 -20.61 13.26 -14.37
CA ALA A 382 -21.38 12.88 -15.55
C ALA A 382 -21.37 11.37 -15.82
N TYR A 383 -20.22 10.70 -15.57
CA TYR A 383 -20.15 9.25 -15.64
C TYR A 383 -21.13 8.57 -14.63
N MET A 384 -21.22 9.06 -13.39
CA MET A 384 -22.16 8.53 -12.40
C MET A 384 -23.62 8.71 -12.84
N GLU A 385 -23.98 9.88 -13.36
CA GLU A 385 -25.33 10.15 -13.86
C GLU A 385 -25.72 9.17 -15.00
N SER A 386 -24.79 8.95 -15.95
CA SER A 386 -25.04 8.05 -17.07
C SER A 386 -25.09 6.56 -16.71
N HIS A 387 -24.62 6.17 -15.51
CA HIS A 387 -24.57 4.77 -15.04
C HIS A 387 -25.40 4.52 -13.79
N ILE A 388 -26.40 5.38 -13.51
CA ILE A 388 -27.16 5.31 -12.24
C ILE A 388 -27.83 3.96 -12.02
N GLU A 389 -28.38 3.33 -13.06
CA GLU A 389 -29.04 2.03 -12.95
C GLU A 389 -28.03 0.91 -12.65
N GLN A 390 -26.87 0.92 -13.32
CA GLN A 390 -25.80 -0.05 -13.05
C GLN A 390 -25.20 0.11 -11.64
N ILE A 391 -25.20 1.35 -11.09
CA ILE A 391 -24.81 1.60 -9.72
C ILE A 391 -25.82 0.97 -8.74
N LYS A 392 -27.11 1.12 -8.97
CA LYS A 392 -28.17 0.50 -8.19
C LYS A 392 -28.09 -1.03 -8.23
N GLU A 393 -27.81 -1.59 -9.40
CA GLU A 393 -27.63 -3.02 -9.63
C GLU A 393 -26.29 -3.56 -9.07
N LYS A 394 -25.46 -2.69 -8.50
CA LYS A 394 -24.13 -3.04 -7.98
C LYS A 394 -23.23 -3.67 -9.04
N ASN A 395 -23.31 -3.17 -10.29
CA ASN A 395 -22.47 -3.66 -11.38
C ASN A 395 -21.00 -3.57 -11.01
N GLU A 396 -20.30 -4.68 -11.12
CA GLU A 396 -18.92 -4.82 -10.63
C GLU A 396 -17.92 -3.85 -11.30
N GLU A 397 -18.00 -3.74 -12.63
CA GLU A 397 -17.06 -2.89 -13.39
C GLU A 397 -17.31 -1.41 -13.11
N VAL A 398 -18.59 -1.03 -12.96
CA VAL A 398 -18.97 0.34 -12.59
C VAL A 398 -18.48 0.66 -11.18
N LEU A 399 -18.77 -0.21 -10.19
CA LEU A 399 -18.31 -0.02 -8.81
C LEU A 399 -16.78 0.05 -8.70
N LYS A 400 -16.08 -0.83 -9.43
CA LYS A 400 -14.62 -0.81 -9.49
C LYS A 400 -14.09 0.53 -9.99
N LYS A 401 -14.68 1.06 -11.08
CA LYS A 401 -14.30 2.37 -11.63
C LYS A 401 -14.59 3.51 -10.65
N LEU A 402 -15.75 3.47 -9.99
CA LEU A 402 -16.12 4.47 -8.98
C LEU A 402 -15.14 4.48 -7.80
N ILE A 403 -14.83 3.32 -7.24
CA ILE A 403 -13.89 3.17 -6.12
C ILE A 403 -12.50 3.63 -6.56
N HIS A 404 -12.04 3.18 -7.72
CA HIS A 404 -10.72 3.55 -8.24
C HIS A 404 -10.58 5.07 -8.41
N ARG A 405 -11.56 5.73 -9.04
CA ARG A 405 -11.48 7.18 -9.26
C ARG A 405 -11.56 7.96 -7.95
N SER A 406 -12.45 7.56 -7.03
CA SER A 406 -12.56 8.16 -5.68
C SER A 406 -11.24 8.05 -4.90
N CYS A 407 -10.64 6.85 -4.87
CA CYS A 407 -9.34 6.64 -4.24
C CYS A 407 -8.23 7.46 -4.92
N SER A 408 -8.25 7.59 -6.26
CA SER A 408 -7.27 8.39 -7.01
C SER A 408 -7.35 9.86 -6.62
N ILE A 409 -8.56 10.45 -6.62
CA ILE A 409 -8.78 11.84 -6.23
C ILE A 409 -8.32 12.06 -4.79
N LYS A 410 -8.69 11.15 -3.89
CA LYS A 410 -8.28 11.28 -2.49
C LYS A 410 -6.77 11.15 -2.31
N ALA A 411 -6.13 10.23 -3.04
CA ALA A 411 -4.68 10.07 -3.02
C ALA A 411 -3.95 11.33 -3.53
N GLU A 412 -4.45 11.96 -4.59
CA GLU A 412 -3.94 13.23 -5.12
C GLU A 412 -4.02 14.35 -4.08
N VAL A 413 -5.19 14.51 -3.43
CA VAL A 413 -5.41 15.53 -2.39
C VAL A 413 -4.55 15.28 -1.14
N VAL A 414 -4.48 14.03 -0.68
CA VAL A 414 -3.67 13.64 0.49
C VAL A 414 -2.17 13.79 0.20
N GLY A 415 -1.74 13.49 -1.03
CA GLY A 415 -0.35 13.68 -1.47
C GLY A 415 0.11 15.13 -1.37
N ILE A 416 -0.78 16.08 -1.66
CA ILE A 416 -0.51 17.52 -1.57
C ILE A 416 -0.61 18.02 -0.12
N ASP A 417 -1.61 17.58 0.62
CA ASP A 417 -1.94 18.07 1.97
C ASP A 417 -2.34 16.91 2.89
N GLU A 418 -1.35 16.22 3.43
CA GLU A 418 -1.57 15.07 4.32
C GLU A 418 -2.28 15.45 5.63
N LYS A 419 -1.94 16.62 6.21
CA LYS A 419 -2.37 17.05 7.55
C LYS A 419 -3.58 18.00 7.56
N GLU A 420 -4.21 18.23 6.39
CA GLU A 420 -5.40 19.09 6.26
C GLU A 420 -5.18 20.54 6.70
N ASN A 421 -4.06 21.11 6.25
CA ASN A 421 -3.75 22.52 6.51
C ASN A 421 -4.23 23.46 5.39
N GLY A 422 -4.80 22.94 4.29
CA GLY A 422 -5.20 23.72 3.12
C GLY A 422 -6.13 22.96 2.17
N LEU A 423 -5.61 22.46 1.05
CA LEU A 423 -6.40 21.84 -0.03
C LEU A 423 -7.31 20.71 0.44
N ARG A 424 -6.87 19.90 1.39
CA ARG A 424 -7.64 18.74 1.88
C ARG A 424 -8.98 19.13 2.51
N ALA A 425 -9.14 20.40 2.91
CA ALA A 425 -10.43 20.92 3.43
C ALA A 425 -11.58 20.80 2.42
N ILE A 426 -11.29 20.74 1.09
CA ILE A 426 -12.34 20.52 0.07
C ILE A 426 -13.09 19.20 0.27
N LEU A 427 -12.44 18.18 0.85
CA LEU A 427 -13.07 16.90 1.17
C LEU A 427 -14.20 17.03 2.21
N ASN A 428 -14.28 18.15 2.92
CA ASN A 428 -15.35 18.42 3.89
C ASN A 428 -16.56 19.14 3.26
N TYR A 429 -16.63 19.26 1.93
CA TYR A 429 -17.78 19.85 1.24
C TYR A 429 -19.08 19.13 1.66
N GLY A 430 -20.07 19.91 2.08
CA GLY A 430 -21.34 19.41 2.63
C GLY A 430 -21.28 18.92 4.09
N HIS A 431 -20.11 18.65 4.67
CA HIS A 431 -19.98 18.09 6.01
C HIS A 431 -20.42 19.04 7.12
N THR A 432 -20.19 20.36 6.98
CA THR A 432 -20.62 21.33 7.98
C THR A 432 -22.13 21.26 8.23
N PHE A 433 -22.92 21.29 7.16
CA PHE A 433 -24.36 21.12 7.24
C PHE A 433 -24.77 19.69 7.57
N GLY A 434 -24.08 18.70 7.01
CA GLY A 434 -24.32 17.29 7.28
C GLY A 434 -24.19 16.94 8.76
N HIS A 435 -23.10 17.34 9.41
CA HIS A 435 -22.91 17.13 10.86
C HIS A 435 -23.94 17.87 11.72
N ALA A 436 -24.39 19.05 11.31
CA ALA A 436 -25.49 19.76 11.98
C ALA A 436 -26.79 18.96 11.88
N ILE A 437 -27.12 18.40 10.70
CA ILE A 437 -28.30 17.56 10.48
C ILE A 437 -28.21 16.27 11.32
N GLU A 438 -27.05 15.59 11.34
CA GLU A 438 -26.81 14.41 12.18
C GLU A 438 -27.07 14.72 13.66
N LYS A 439 -26.49 15.83 14.16
CA LYS A 439 -26.63 16.25 15.56
C LYS A 439 -28.09 16.59 15.93
N LEU A 440 -28.79 17.35 15.10
CA LEU A 440 -30.20 17.70 15.31
C LEU A 440 -31.10 16.47 15.26
N SER A 441 -30.78 15.44 14.48
CA SER A 441 -31.52 14.18 14.40
C SER A 441 -31.07 13.17 15.46
N ASN A 442 -30.23 13.56 16.43
CA ASN A 442 -29.64 12.69 17.45
C ASN A 442 -28.94 11.45 16.86
N TYR A 443 -28.40 11.56 15.63
CA TYR A 443 -27.75 10.46 14.90
C TYR A 443 -28.64 9.23 14.68
N LYS A 444 -29.98 9.38 14.71
CA LYS A 444 -30.94 8.29 14.61
C LYS A 444 -31.76 8.30 13.33
N ILE A 445 -32.00 9.47 12.73
CA ILE A 445 -32.91 9.62 11.59
C ILE A 445 -32.15 9.49 10.26
N TYR A 446 -31.02 10.16 10.16
CA TYR A 446 -30.21 10.18 8.93
C TYR A 446 -28.87 9.48 9.16
N SER A 447 -28.53 8.57 8.23
CA SER A 447 -27.17 8.03 8.17
C SER A 447 -26.20 9.13 7.72
N HIS A 448 -24.90 8.95 8.01
CA HIS A 448 -23.86 9.92 7.66
C HIS A 448 -23.91 10.34 6.18
N GLY A 449 -23.96 9.41 5.25
CA GLY A 449 -23.99 9.71 3.82
C GLY A 449 -25.24 10.48 3.39
N ILE A 450 -26.42 10.18 3.95
CA ILE A 450 -27.64 10.93 3.68
C ILE A 450 -27.50 12.36 4.21
N ALA A 451 -26.99 12.53 5.42
CA ALA A 451 -26.78 13.85 6.02
C ALA A 451 -25.78 14.69 5.21
N VAL A 452 -24.69 14.10 4.76
CA VAL A 452 -23.70 14.76 3.88
C VAL A 452 -24.32 15.11 2.53
N SER A 453 -25.11 14.22 1.92
CA SER A 453 -25.81 14.50 0.66
C SER A 453 -26.77 15.70 0.77
N LEU A 454 -27.56 15.76 1.84
CA LEU A 454 -28.39 16.93 2.14
C LEU A 454 -27.54 18.19 2.36
N GLY A 455 -26.44 18.07 3.10
CA GLY A 455 -25.49 19.15 3.35
C GLY A 455 -24.85 19.69 2.08
N MET A 456 -24.49 18.83 1.12
CA MET A 456 -24.00 19.27 -0.20
C MET A 456 -25.05 20.07 -0.98
N ARG A 457 -26.33 19.65 -0.93
CA ARG A 457 -27.42 20.41 -1.58
C ARG A 457 -27.63 21.79 -0.94
N VAL A 458 -27.47 21.90 0.37
CA VAL A 458 -27.52 23.20 1.06
C VAL A 458 -26.32 24.05 0.65
N ALA A 459 -25.10 23.50 0.71
CA ALA A 459 -23.89 24.23 0.35
C ALA A 459 -23.86 24.69 -1.11
N ALA A 460 -24.48 23.95 -2.04
CA ALA A 460 -24.57 24.33 -3.45
C ALA A 460 -25.58 25.48 -3.71
N ARG A 461 -26.47 25.77 -2.75
CA ARG A 461 -27.49 26.88 -2.85
C ARG A 461 -27.09 28.12 -2.08
N ALA A 462 -26.14 28.00 -1.17
CA ALA A 462 -25.59 29.10 -0.39
C ALA A 462 -24.54 29.90 -1.16
#